data_a6a86284d7cf930b41c65e0fd72c55a7
#
_entry.id   a6a86284d7cf930b41c65e0fd72c55a7
#
_cell.length_a   1.000
_cell.length_b   1.000
_cell.length_c   1.000
_cell.angle_alpha   90.00
_cell.angle_beta   90.00
_cell.angle_gamma   90.00
#
_symmetry.space_group_name_H-M   'P 1'
#
loop_
_entity.id
_entity.type
_entity.pdbx_description
1 polymer ?
#
loop_
_entity_poly.entity_id
_entity_poly.type
_entity_poly.pdbx_seq_one_letter_code
_entity_poly.pdbx_strand_id
1 'polypeptide(L)'
;MNKATKDLLEFWEEQMRLSHTSSNYFFRKSPSHYHMMLLVMSAYKLNQNLSVEELKTRLFKTSRPKSALIINEACEKCFFFLEKTSKDQRKKYIKPSEAFIKEFNEYLKTLKNLSF
;
A
#
# COMPACT_ATOMS: atom_id res chain seq x y z
N MET A 1 24.50 20.92 0.88
CA MET A 1 23.27 20.11 1.10
C MET A 1 23.29 19.64 2.54
N ASN A 2 22.19 19.84 3.28
CA ASN A 2 22.14 19.35 4.67
C ASN A 2 21.95 17.84 4.68
N LYS A 3 22.18 17.24 5.85
CA LYS A 3 22.13 15.78 5.98
C LYS A 3 20.74 15.21 5.67
N ALA A 4 19.68 15.88 6.11
CA ALA A 4 18.31 15.40 5.88
C ALA A 4 18.00 15.31 4.38
N THR A 5 18.37 16.35 3.63
CA THR A 5 18.16 16.38 2.18
C THR A 5 18.96 15.28 1.48
N LYS A 6 20.21 15.09 1.89
CA LYS A 6 21.07 14.05 1.33
C LYS A 6 20.50 12.67 1.60
N ASP A 7 20.07 12.41 2.84
CA ASP A 7 19.50 11.12 3.21
C ASP A 7 18.22 10.83 2.42
N LEU A 8 17.38 11.85 2.23
CA LEU A 8 16.15 11.70 1.47
C LEU A 8 16.45 11.39 0.00
N LEU A 9 17.45 12.07 -0.59
CA LEU A 9 17.86 11.81 -1.97
C LEU A 9 18.36 10.38 -2.13
N GLU A 10 19.24 9.93 -1.25
CA GLU A 10 19.77 8.57 -1.28
C GLU A 10 18.67 7.52 -1.11
N PHE A 11 17.72 7.78 -0.21
CA PHE A 11 16.56 6.90 -0.02
C PHE A 11 15.75 6.79 -1.31
N TRP A 12 15.44 7.93 -1.94
CA TRP A 12 14.62 7.92 -3.17
C TRP A 12 15.34 7.22 -4.32
N GLU A 13 16.63 7.46 -4.47
CA GLU A 13 17.41 6.81 -5.53
C GLU A 13 17.43 5.29 -5.35
N GLU A 14 17.52 4.83 -4.10
CA GLU A 14 17.45 3.40 -3.81
C GLU A 14 16.08 2.83 -4.16
N GLN A 15 15.00 3.56 -3.86
CA GLN A 15 13.66 3.14 -4.27
C GLN A 15 13.54 3.01 -5.78
N MET A 16 14.19 3.88 -6.52
CA MET A 16 14.17 3.86 -7.99
C MET A 16 14.90 2.66 -8.59
N ARG A 17 15.83 2.06 -7.85
CA ARG A 17 16.56 0.88 -8.31
C ARG A 17 15.80 -0.43 -8.09
N LEU A 18 14.70 -0.40 -7.34
CA LEU A 18 13.96 -1.62 -7.02
C LEU A 18 13.33 -2.23 -8.26
N SER A 19 13.17 -3.57 -8.22
CA SER A 19 12.58 -4.34 -9.30
C SER A 19 11.16 -3.90 -9.62
N HIS A 20 10.76 -3.99 -10.88
CA HIS A 20 9.38 -3.73 -11.32
C HIS A 20 8.37 -4.66 -10.66
N THR A 21 8.82 -5.80 -10.12
CA THR A 21 7.93 -6.75 -9.43
C THR A 21 7.80 -6.47 -7.95
N SER A 22 8.56 -5.52 -7.40
CA SER A 22 8.49 -5.22 -5.98
C SER A 22 7.23 -4.43 -5.64
N SER A 23 6.75 -4.61 -4.40
CA SER A 23 5.59 -3.85 -3.91
C SER A 23 5.89 -2.35 -3.87
N ASN A 24 7.11 -1.97 -3.51
CA ASN A 24 7.50 -0.56 -3.48
C ASN A 24 7.38 0.10 -4.85
N TYR A 25 7.77 -0.62 -5.92
CA TYR A 25 7.59 -0.10 -7.27
C TYR A 25 6.11 0.08 -7.61
N PHE A 26 5.29 -0.92 -7.33
CA PHE A 26 3.86 -0.88 -7.64
C PHE A 26 3.16 0.29 -6.92
N PHE A 27 3.41 0.44 -5.61
CA PHE A 27 2.72 1.46 -4.83
C PHE A 27 3.27 2.88 -5.04
N ARG A 28 4.35 3.03 -5.82
CA ARG A 28 4.88 4.33 -6.23
C ARG A 28 4.32 4.84 -7.56
N LYS A 29 3.55 4.03 -8.26
CA LYS A 29 3.09 4.38 -9.62
C LYS A 29 2.28 5.68 -9.65
N SER A 30 1.50 5.94 -8.63
CA SER A 30 0.70 7.17 -8.55
C SER A 30 0.37 7.47 -7.10
N PRO A 31 -0.07 8.72 -6.80
CA PRO A 31 -0.56 9.04 -5.46
C PRO A 31 -1.68 8.12 -4.99
N SER A 32 -2.56 7.69 -5.89
CA SER A 32 -3.67 6.79 -5.55
C SER A 32 -3.18 5.41 -5.14
N HIS A 33 -2.15 4.87 -5.82
CA HIS A 33 -1.54 3.60 -5.43
C HIS A 33 -0.95 3.68 -4.02
N TYR A 34 -0.22 4.75 -3.75
CA TYR A 34 0.41 4.94 -2.43
C TYR A 34 -0.64 5.14 -1.35
N HIS A 35 -1.67 5.94 -1.62
CA HIS A 35 -2.77 6.17 -0.69
C HIS A 35 -3.49 4.86 -0.35
N MET A 36 -3.75 4.02 -1.36
CA MET A 36 -4.36 2.71 -1.17
C MET A 36 -3.52 1.86 -0.21
N MET A 37 -2.22 1.82 -0.41
CA MET A 37 -1.30 1.09 0.47
C MET A 37 -1.43 1.57 1.91
N LEU A 38 -1.41 2.88 2.12
CA LEU A 38 -1.49 3.46 3.46
C LEU A 38 -2.83 3.15 4.14
N LEU A 39 -3.94 3.20 3.39
CA LEU A 39 -5.25 2.90 3.94
C LEU A 39 -5.36 1.45 4.39
N VAL A 40 -4.88 0.52 3.56
CA VAL A 40 -4.93 -0.91 3.88
C VAL A 40 -4.03 -1.22 5.08
N MET A 41 -2.80 -0.69 5.08
CA MET A 41 -1.86 -0.96 6.17
C MET A 41 -2.28 -0.28 7.47
N SER A 42 -2.87 0.90 7.39
CA SER A 42 -3.40 1.58 8.57
C SER A 42 -4.50 0.75 9.24
N ALA A 43 -5.44 0.25 8.44
CA ALA A 43 -6.52 -0.60 8.96
C ALA A 43 -5.94 -1.88 9.58
N TYR A 44 -4.98 -2.51 8.90
CA TYR A 44 -4.35 -3.72 9.42
C TYR A 44 -3.65 -3.47 10.76
N LYS A 45 -2.85 -2.42 10.85
CA LYS A 45 -2.10 -2.10 12.07
C LYS A 45 -3.01 -1.74 13.24
N LEU A 46 -4.19 -1.20 12.97
CA LEU A 46 -5.18 -0.82 13.98
C LEU A 46 -6.20 -1.93 14.26
N ASN A 47 -6.01 -3.11 13.68
CA ASN A 47 -6.95 -4.24 13.79
C ASN A 47 -8.37 -3.87 13.37
N GLN A 48 -8.49 -3.04 12.34
CA GLN A 48 -9.78 -2.64 11.79
C GLN A 48 -10.04 -3.38 10.49
N ASN A 49 -11.30 -3.74 10.27
CA ASN A 49 -11.70 -4.38 9.02
C ASN A 49 -12.03 -3.29 8.00
N LEU A 50 -11.35 -3.33 6.86
CA LEU A 50 -11.57 -2.38 5.78
C LEU A 50 -12.25 -3.12 4.63
N SER A 51 -13.47 -2.72 4.30
CA SER A 51 -14.16 -3.34 3.16
C SER A 51 -13.65 -2.74 1.85
N VAL A 52 -13.80 -3.49 0.77
CA VAL A 52 -13.43 -3.02 -0.57
C VAL A 52 -14.21 -1.76 -0.92
N GLU A 53 -15.50 -1.71 -0.57
CA GLU A 53 -16.33 -0.53 -0.85
C GLU A 53 -15.88 0.71 -0.09
N GLU A 54 -15.51 0.54 1.20
CA GLU A 54 -14.94 1.64 1.98
C GLU A 54 -13.64 2.15 1.37
N LEU A 55 -12.79 1.23 0.93
CA LEU A 55 -11.52 1.60 0.30
C LEU A 55 -11.76 2.42 -0.96
N LYS A 56 -12.68 1.98 -1.83
CA LYS A 56 -13.03 2.72 -3.04
C LYS A 56 -13.54 4.13 -2.72
N THR A 57 -14.34 4.25 -1.67
CA THR A 57 -14.88 5.54 -1.25
C THR A 57 -13.78 6.47 -0.72
N ARG A 58 -12.83 5.92 0.02
CA ARG A 58 -11.74 6.71 0.62
C ARG A 58 -10.67 7.12 -0.39
N LEU A 59 -10.60 6.48 -1.55
CA LEU A 59 -9.74 6.90 -2.65
C LEU A 59 -10.41 8.02 -3.44
N PHE A 60 -10.63 9.14 -2.78
CA PHE A 60 -11.52 10.21 -3.23
C PHE A 60 -11.06 10.96 -4.49
N LYS A 61 -9.78 10.90 -4.83
CA LYS A 61 -9.27 11.54 -6.06
C LYS A 61 -9.17 10.57 -7.23
N THR A 62 -9.79 9.41 -7.10
CA THR A 62 -9.71 8.34 -8.09
C THR A 62 -11.12 7.90 -8.45
N SER A 63 -11.43 7.75 -9.74
CA SER A 63 -12.74 7.27 -10.16
C SER A 63 -12.99 5.85 -9.65
N ARG A 64 -14.26 5.46 -9.51
CA ARG A 64 -14.57 4.10 -9.05
C ARG A 64 -14.01 3.01 -9.97
N PRO A 65 -14.13 3.13 -11.32
CA PRO A 65 -13.51 2.13 -12.20
C PRO A 65 -12.00 2.03 -12.02
N LYS A 66 -11.29 3.15 -11.85
CA LYS A 66 -9.86 3.15 -11.63
C LYS A 66 -9.50 2.57 -10.25
N SER A 67 -10.29 2.89 -9.22
CA SER A 67 -10.11 2.32 -7.89
C SER A 67 -10.22 0.79 -7.93
N ALA A 68 -11.25 0.27 -8.61
CA ALA A 68 -11.43 -1.16 -8.77
C ALA A 68 -10.23 -1.79 -9.49
N LEU A 69 -9.73 -1.13 -10.53
CA LEU A 69 -8.59 -1.62 -11.29
C LEU A 69 -7.33 -1.76 -10.43
N ILE A 70 -6.96 -0.72 -9.70
CA ILE A 70 -5.73 -0.76 -8.90
C ILE A 70 -5.85 -1.71 -7.71
N ILE A 71 -7.04 -1.86 -7.12
CA ILE A 71 -7.28 -2.84 -6.07
C ILE A 71 -7.10 -4.26 -6.62
N ASN A 72 -7.69 -4.54 -7.78
CA ASN A 72 -7.57 -5.84 -8.41
C ASN A 72 -6.11 -6.17 -8.77
N GLU A 73 -5.38 -5.18 -9.28
CA GLU A 73 -3.96 -5.38 -9.59
C GLU A 73 -3.14 -5.74 -8.35
N ALA A 74 -3.40 -5.07 -7.23
CA ALA A 74 -2.70 -5.36 -5.98
C ALA A 74 -2.99 -6.79 -5.51
N CYS A 75 -4.22 -7.25 -5.70
CA CYS A 75 -4.59 -8.63 -5.35
C CYS A 75 -3.97 -9.64 -6.30
N GLU A 76 -3.95 -9.35 -7.60
CA GLU A 76 -3.31 -10.23 -8.60
C GLU A 76 -1.81 -10.39 -8.33
N LYS A 77 -1.16 -9.33 -7.87
CA LYS A 77 0.26 -9.36 -7.53
C LYS A 77 0.53 -9.95 -6.14
N CYS A 78 -0.52 -10.39 -5.46
CA CYS A 78 -0.44 -11.02 -4.13
C CYS A 78 0.09 -10.09 -3.03
N PHE A 79 -0.07 -8.80 -3.21
CA PHE A 79 0.24 -7.83 -2.14
C PHE A 79 -0.92 -7.78 -1.15
N PHE A 80 -2.15 -7.86 -1.64
CA PHE A 80 -3.36 -7.89 -0.85
C PHE A 80 -4.18 -9.14 -1.18
N PHE A 81 -5.10 -9.48 -0.30
CA PHE A 81 -6.09 -10.52 -0.58
C PHE A 81 -7.45 -10.10 -0.02
N LEU A 82 -8.50 -10.72 -0.54
CA LEU A 82 -9.87 -10.44 -0.12
C LEU A 82 -10.39 -11.57 0.77
N GLU A 83 -10.99 -11.17 1.89
CA GLU A 83 -11.55 -12.10 2.87
C GLU A 83 -13.04 -11.87 2.96
N LYS A 84 -13.84 -12.92 2.73
CA LYS A 84 -15.29 -12.83 2.86
C LYS A 84 -15.68 -12.95 4.32
N THR A 85 -16.71 -12.20 4.73
CA THR A 85 -17.23 -12.32 6.09
C THR A 85 -18.17 -13.53 6.16
N SER A 86 -18.27 -14.15 7.33
CA SER A 86 -19.17 -15.27 7.54
C SER A 86 -20.64 -14.86 7.56
N LYS A 87 -20.95 -13.59 7.83
CA LYS A 87 -22.32 -13.07 7.97
C LYS A 87 -22.88 -12.46 6.69
N ASP A 88 -22.02 -11.91 5.83
CA ASP A 88 -22.45 -11.28 4.59
C ASP A 88 -21.47 -11.62 3.48
N GLN A 89 -21.88 -12.56 2.61
CA GLN A 89 -21.03 -13.02 1.52
C GLN A 89 -20.77 -11.95 0.46
N ARG A 90 -21.54 -10.86 0.46
CA ARG A 90 -21.35 -9.75 -0.48
C ARG A 90 -20.24 -8.81 -0.02
N LYS A 91 -19.99 -8.77 1.28
CA LYS A 91 -18.99 -7.86 1.85
C LYS A 91 -17.65 -8.57 1.92
N LYS A 92 -16.66 -7.95 1.30
CA LYS A 92 -15.27 -8.46 1.29
C LYS A 92 -14.39 -7.46 2.00
N TYR A 93 -13.53 -7.96 2.88
CA TYR A 93 -12.51 -7.15 3.53
C TYR A 93 -11.20 -7.33 2.80
N ILE A 94 -10.42 -6.25 2.70
CA ILE A 94 -9.11 -6.30 2.09
C ILE A 94 -8.04 -6.36 3.18
N LYS A 95 -7.09 -7.27 3.01
CA LYS A 95 -6.02 -7.52 3.97
C LYS A 95 -4.68 -7.59 3.25
N PRO A 96 -3.59 -7.18 3.89
CA PRO A 96 -2.26 -7.36 3.30
C PRO A 96 -1.79 -8.80 3.45
N SER A 97 -1.03 -9.29 2.45
CA SER A 97 -0.40 -10.61 2.54
C SER A 97 0.77 -10.55 3.53
N GLU A 98 1.18 -11.72 4.06
CA GLU A 98 2.32 -11.79 4.96
C GLU A 98 3.60 -11.29 4.31
N ALA A 99 3.81 -11.63 3.04
CA ALA A 99 4.98 -11.17 2.30
C ALA A 99 5.00 -9.65 2.19
N PHE A 100 3.87 -9.06 1.89
CA PHE A 100 3.79 -7.60 1.80
C PHE A 100 3.98 -6.92 3.15
N ILE A 101 3.45 -7.49 4.23
CA ILE A 101 3.64 -6.94 5.58
C ILE A 101 5.14 -6.82 5.89
N LYS A 102 5.93 -7.84 5.55
CA LYS A 102 7.38 -7.81 5.76
C LYS A 102 8.03 -6.69 4.95
N GLU A 103 7.68 -6.55 3.68
CA GLU A 103 8.22 -5.51 2.81
C GLU A 103 7.87 -4.12 3.32
N PHE A 104 6.62 -3.94 3.77
CA PHE A 104 6.17 -2.66 4.29
C PHE A 104 6.89 -2.29 5.58
N ASN A 105 7.11 -3.26 6.47
CA ASN A 105 7.83 -3.02 7.72
C ASN A 105 9.29 -2.65 7.45
N GLU A 106 9.92 -3.27 6.46
CA GLU A 106 11.28 -2.90 6.04
C GLU A 106 11.31 -1.48 5.48
N TYR A 107 10.30 -1.13 4.71
CA TYR A 107 10.16 0.22 4.16
C TYR A 107 10.04 1.25 5.29
N LEU A 108 9.20 0.99 6.29
CA LEU A 108 9.04 1.89 7.44
C LEU A 108 10.35 2.02 8.23
N LYS A 109 11.07 0.92 8.39
CA LYS A 109 12.34 0.92 9.09
C LYS A 109 13.36 1.81 8.37
N THR A 110 13.41 1.72 7.05
CA THR A 110 14.28 2.57 6.23
C THR A 110 13.92 4.03 6.39
N LEU A 111 12.62 4.36 6.37
CA LEU A 111 12.17 5.74 6.58
C LEU A 111 12.55 6.28 7.95
N LYS A 112 12.39 5.47 9.00
CA LYS A 112 12.72 5.89 10.37
C LYS A 112 14.19 6.17 10.56
N ASN A 113 15.05 5.57 9.75
CA ASN A 113 16.49 5.76 9.83
C ASN A 113 16.98 7.02 9.10
N LEU A 114 16.08 7.73 8.43
CA LEU A 114 16.43 9.01 7.80
C LEU A 114 16.59 10.09 8.86
N SER A 115 17.55 10.98 8.65
CA SER A 115 17.83 12.08 9.56
C SER A 115 17.04 13.31 9.13
N PHE A 116 16.00 13.63 9.85
CA PHE A 116 15.19 14.82 9.56
C PHE A 116 15.37 15.88 10.62
#